data_0141d0933162c7fd4269c260830813fe
#
_entry.id   0141d0933162c7fd4269c260830813fe
#
_cell.length_a   1.000
_cell.length_b   1.000
_cell.length_c   1.000
_cell.angle_alpha   90.00
_cell.angle_beta   90.00
_cell.angle_gamma   90.00
#
_symmetry.space_group_name_H-M   'P 1'
#
loop_
_entity.id
_entity.type
_entity.pdbx_description
1 polymer ?
#
loop_
_entity_poly.entity_id
_entity_poly.type
_entity_poly.pdbx_seq_one_letter_code
_entity_poly.pdbx_strand_id
1 'polypeptide(L)'
;MNSLKPMLLTCLKSYDKSQFIKDVTAGIIVAIIALPLSIALALASGVGPEAGIFTAIVAGFAISALGGSCVQIAGPTAAFATIVADIVARDGMDGLIIATIMAGIFLILMGLFHFGSLIKFIPYTITTGFTSGIAVTIVIGQLKDFFGVTYPDGVKPIETTEKMKAFVQNISSVNTDALIVGIVSLAILILAPYIFKKVPGSLIAVIVGILMVQFLPLKVSTIGNLYTISNSLPSFHMPAIRFSTISASVSNAFTIAVLAAIESLLSCVVADGMINSKHRSDMELVAQGAGNIASALFGGIPATGAIARTAANIKNGGRTPIAGMVHSVTLIIVLVVLMPYAGMIPMPTIAAILFIVAYNMCQWRTFRDLVRTAPKSDILVLIVTFVLTVIFDLVVAIEIGMVLACLLFIKRMSEETHADSWVYTDDDTPDIDEHLQKLPLQIRVYEITGPLFFGAADAIEHIVVKDFTRCLVLRMRGVPALDSTAMNALQNLVKTCESKGITLVFSHVNEQPMHVMEKAGFVELVGKENFQSNISAALKRAEEVI
;
A
#
# COMPACT_ATOMS: atom_id res chain seq x y z
N MET A 1 23.48 -4.01 -9.61
CA MET A 1 23.96 -2.62 -9.76
C MET A 1 23.06 -1.68 -10.57
N ASN A 2 22.00 -2.15 -11.26
CA ASN A 2 21.09 -1.29 -12.04
C ASN A 2 19.84 -0.81 -11.27
N SER A 3 19.60 -1.28 -10.06
CA SER A 3 18.38 -0.95 -9.28
C SER A 3 18.36 0.49 -8.76
N LEU A 4 19.52 1.09 -8.51
CA LEU A 4 19.68 2.45 -7.96
C LEU A 4 20.06 3.50 -9.02
N LYS A 5 19.68 3.32 -10.28
CA LYS A 5 19.92 4.28 -11.35
C LYS A 5 18.62 5.00 -11.72
N PRO A 6 18.58 6.35 -11.76
CA PRO A 6 17.41 7.09 -12.22
C PRO A 6 16.94 6.68 -13.61
N MET A 7 15.63 6.53 -13.81
CA MET A 7 15.06 6.13 -15.10
C MET A 7 15.23 7.22 -16.16
N LEU A 8 15.30 8.48 -15.77
CA LEU A 8 15.59 9.60 -16.66
C LEU A 8 16.85 9.35 -17.52
N LEU A 9 17.94 8.88 -16.89
CA LEU A 9 19.20 8.59 -17.61
C LEU A 9 19.07 7.45 -18.64
N THR A 10 18.09 6.58 -18.46
CA THR A 10 17.80 5.50 -19.41
C THR A 10 16.93 6.02 -20.56
N CYS A 11 15.88 6.77 -20.23
CA CYS A 11 14.96 7.35 -21.21
C CYS A 11 15.65 8.35 -22.16
N LEU A 12 16.61 9.14 -21.67
CA LEU A 12 17.35 10.11 -22.48
C LEU A 12 18.20 9.48 -23.59
N LYS A 13 18.55 8.19 -23.50
CA LYS A 13 19.40 7.52 -24.53
C LYS A 13 18.68 7.33 -25.87
N SER A 14 17.34 7.21 -25.84
CA SER A 14 16.50 6.99 -27.03
C SER A 14 15.46 8.10 -27.21
N TYR A 15 15.76 9.29 -26.68
CA TYR A 15 14.80 10.41 -26.64
C TYR A 15 14.80 11.18 -27.96
N ASP A 16 13.63 11.36 -28.55
CA ASP A 16 13.44 12.07 -29.79
C ASP A 16 12.56 13.33 -29.65
N LYS A 17 12.54 14.16 -30.69
CA LYS A 17 11.76 15.42 -30.72
C LYS A 17 10.25 15.16 -30.68
N SER A 18 9.78 14.04 -31.25
CA SER A 18 8.35 13.66 -31.24
C SER A 18 7.89 13.37 -29.84
N GLN A 19 8.70 12.58 -29.08
CA GLN A 19 8.39 12.26 -27.69
C GLN A 19 8.47 13.50 -26.78
N PHE A 20 9.44 14.41 -27.05
CA PHE A 20 9.54 15.67 -26.31
C PHE A 20 8.23 16.48 -26.38
N ILE A 21 7.66 16.65 -27.58
CA ILE A 21 6.39 17.38 -27.76
C ILE A 21 5.25 16.71 -26.99
N LYS A 22 5.19 15.38 -27.03
CA LYS A 22 4.18 14.62 -26.28
C LYS A 22 4.34 14.76 -24.77
N ASP A 23 5.57 14.68 -24.26
CA ASP A 23 5.86 14.84 -22.83
C ASP A 23 5.54 16.26 -22.34
N VAL A 24 5.88 17.29 -23.11
CA VAL A 24 5.52 18.68 -22.80
C VAL A 24 4.01 18.85 -22.78
N THR A 25 3.30 18.35 -23.79
CA THR A 25 1.84 18.44 -23.85
C THR A 25 1.19 17.70 -22.68
N ALA A 26 1.64 16.48 -22.38
CA ALA A 26 1.14 15.70 -21.27
C ALA A 26 1.42 16.38 -19.92
N GLY A 27 2.63 16.91 -19.71
CA GLY A 27 3.01 17.64 -18.50
C GLY A 27 2.12 18.85 -18.23
N ILE A 28 1.86 19.67 -19.25
CA ILE A 28 0.95 20.83 -19.16
C ILE A 28 -0.48 20.40 -18.82
N ILE A 29 -1.02 19.40 -19.50
CA ILE A 29 -2.38 18.90 -19.25
C ILE A 29 -2.50 18.38 -17.81
N VAL A 30 -1.51 17.61 -17.35
CA VAL A 30 -1.51 17.06 -16.00
C VAL A 30 -1.36 18.17 -14.94
N ALA A 31 -0.61 19.25 -15.20
CA ALA A 31 -0.52 20.40 -14.32
C ALA A 31 -1.89 21.10 -14.14
N ILE A 32 -2.64 21.27 -15.22
CA ILE A 32 -4.00 21.84 -15.18
C ILE A 32 -4.95 20.94 -14.35
N ILE A 33 -4.86 19.61 -14.50
CA ILE A 33 -5.66 18.66 -13.72
C ILE A 33 -5.26 18.69 -12.24
N ALA A 34 -3.96 18.78 -11.96
CA ALA A 34 -3.41 18.69 -10.62
C ALA A 34 -3.66 19.94 -9.76
N LEU A 35 -3.82 21.12 -10.37
CA LEU A 35 -3.96 22.38 -9.65
C LEU A 35 -5.11 22.39 -8.63
N PRO A 36 -6.38 22.22 -9.04
CA PRO A 36 -7.49 22.25 -8.08
C PRO A 36 -7.37 21.16 -7.02
N LEU A 37 -6.85 19.99 -7.42
CA LEU A 37 -6.66 18.86 -6.54
C LEU A 37 -5.57 19.12 -5.49
N SER A 38 -4.44 19.73 -5.87
CA SER A 38 -3.36 20.05 -4.94
C SER A 38 -3.80 21.08 -3.89
N ILE A 39 -4.57 22.08 -4.30
CA ILE A 39 -5.19 23.05 -3.40
C ILE A 39 -6.16 22.34 -2.43
N ALA A 40 -7.08 21.54 -2.96
CA ALA A 40 -8.07 20.83 -2.18
C ALA A 40 -7.43 19.92 -1.13
N LEU A 41 -6.35 19.20 -1.49
CA LEU A 41 -5.64 18.30 -0.58
C LEU A 41 -4.86 19.05 0.50
N ALA A 42 -4.25 20.21 0.19
CA ALA A 42 -3.63 21.04 1.21
C ALA A 42 -4.66 21.53 2.24
N LEU A 43 -5.81 22.01 1.78
CA LEU A 43 -6.89 22.45 2.66
C LEU A 43 -7.45 21.30 3.50
N ALA A 44 -7.64 20.12 2.92
CA ALA A 44 -8.04 18.91 3.66
C ALA A 44 -7.01 18.48 4.72
N SER A 45 -5.74 18.81 4.48
CA SER A 45 -4.63 18.60 5.40
C SER A 45 -4.48 19.69 6.48
N GLY A 46 -5.37 20.70 6.49
CA GLY A 46 -5.36 21.79 7.47
C GLY A 46 -4.25 22.81 7.25
N VAL A 47 -3.65 22.86 6.06
CA VAL A 47 -2.58 23.80 5.71
C VAL A 47 -3.01 24.75 4.60
N GLY A 48 -2.23 25.82 4.37
CA GLY A 48 -2.51 26.79 3.30
C GLY A 48 -2.51 26.14 1.91
N PRO A 49 -3.30 26.69 0.97
CA PRO A 49 -3.47 26.12 -0.37
C PRO A 49 -2.16 26.06 -1.18
N GLU A 50 -1.22 26.96 -0.91
CA GLU A 50 0.11 27.01 -1.53
C GLU A 50 0.97 25.79 -1.20
N ALA A 51 0.85 25.23 0.01
CA ALA A 51 1.65 24.08 0.43
C ALA A 51 1.44 22.84 -0.49
N GLY A 52 0.21 22.63 -0.95
CA GLY A 52 -0.08 21.56 -1.92
C GLY A 52 0.56 21.79 -3.28
N ILE A 53 0.61 23.05 -3.73
CA ILE A 53 1.26 23.41 -5.00
C ILE A 53 2.78 23.32 -4.84
N PHE A 54 3.35 23.79 -3.72
CA PHE A 54 4.79 23.63 -3.42
C PHE A 54 5.22 22.18 -3.45
N THR A 55 4.41 21.30 -2.86
CA THR A 55 4.64 19.85 -2.91
C THR A 55 4.67 19.35 -4.35
N ALA A 56 3.69 19.70 -5.17
CA ALA A 56 3.62 19.24 -6.56
C ALA A 56 4.75 19.80 -7.43
N ILE A 57 5.26 21.00 -7.11
CA ILE A 57 6.42 21.60 -7.77
C ILE A 57 7.70 20.89 -7.32
N VAL A 58 8.01 20.94 -6.03
CA VAL A 58 9.33 20.54 -5.51
C VAL A 58 9.49 19.02 -5.48
N ALA A 59 8.58 18.31 -4.81
CA ALA A 59 8.63 16.86 -4.80
C ALA A 59 8.35 16.27 -6.17
N GLY A 60 7.38 16.82 -6.92
CA GLY A 60 7.07 16.35 -8.27
C GLY A 60 8.27 16.42 -9.20
N PHE A 61 9.04 17.52 -9.17
CA PHE A 61 10.28 17.67 -9.95
C PHE A 61 11.37 16.69 -9.48
N ALA A 62 11.65 16.66 -8.18
CA ALA A 62 12.70 15.81 -7.63
C ALA A 62 12.45 14.31 -7.90
N ILE A 63 11.21 13.86 -7.67
CA ILE A 63 10.82 12.47 -7.90
C ILE A 63 10.86 12.11 -9.39
N SER A 64 10.41 13.01 -10.26
CA SER A 64 10.50 12.79 -11.71
C SER A 64 11.95 12.72 -12.19
N ALA A 65 12.83 13.57 -11.67
CA ALA A 65 14.24 13.60 -12.07
C ALA A 65 15.03 12.38 -11.56
N LEU A 66 14.78 11.94 -10.34
CA LEU A 66 15.53 10.87 -9.66
C LEU A 66 14.82 9.53 -9.70
N GLY A 67 13.54 9.46 -10.06
CA GLY A 67 12.67 8.30 -9.92
C GLY A 67 13.07 7.06 -10.71
N GLY A 68 12.52 5.95 -10.28
CA GLY A 68 12.67 4.64 -10.91
C GLY A 68 11.61 4.36 -11.98
N SER A 69 10.60 5.22 -12.14
CA SER A 69 9.54 5.09 -13.15
C SER A 69 9.74 6.04 -14.33
N CYS A 70 9.31 5.62 -15.52
CA CYS A 70 9.34 6.46 -16.71
C CYS A 70 8.27 7.56 -16.70
N VAL A 71 7.13 7.34 -16.05
CA VAL A 71 5.91 8.11 -16.29
C VAL A 71 5.22 8.60 -15.01
N GLN A 72 5.77 8.28 -13.84
CA GLN A 72 5.15 8.64 -12.58
C GLN A 72 5.07 10.14 -12.39
N ILE A 73 3.91 10.61 -11.96
CA ILE A 73 3.67 11.97 -11.50
C ILE A 73 3.44 11.93 -10.00
N ALA A 74 4.31 12.59 -9.26
CA ALA A 74 4.21 12.68 -7.81
C ALA A 74 3.65 14.05 -7.36
N GLY A 75 3.19 14.09 -6.11
CA GLY A 75 2.67 15.30 -5.48
C GLY A 75 1.83 14.96 -4.25
N PRO A 76 1.06 15.91 -3.70
CA PRO A 76 0.19 15.64 -2.57
C PRO A 76 -0.90 14.66 -2.97
N THR A 77 -1.24 13.71 -2.07
CA THR A 77 -2.30 12.72 -2.26
C THR A 77 -3.30 12.75 -1.11
N ALA A 78 -4.48 12.22 -1.38
CA ALA A 78 -5.56 12.18 -0.40
C ALA A 78 -5.24 11.27 0.81
N ALA A 79 -4.38 10.29 0.62
CA ALA A 79 -3.96 9.38 1.68
C ALA A 79 -3.24 10.08 2.83
N PHE A 80 -2.52 11.16 2.55
CA PHE A 80 -1.85 11.94 3.59
C PHE A 80 -2.75 12.97 4.28
N ALA A 81 -3.93 13.29 3.74
CA ALA A 81 -4.72 14.43 4.22
C ALA A 81 -5.07 14.31 5.72
N THR A 82 -5.46 13.13 6.17
CA THR A 82 -5.85 12.91 7.57
C THR A 82 -4.65 12.91 8.52
N ILE A 83 -3.56 12.21 8.16
CA ILE A 83 -2.36 12.15 9.00
C ILE A 83 -1.65 13.51 9.08
N VAL A 84 -1.60 14.25 7.97
CA VAL A 84 -1.03 15.59 7.96
C VAL A 84 -1.88 16.55 8.81
N ALA A 85 -3.21 16.49 8.68
CA ALA A 85 -4.11 17.31 9.49
C ALA A 85 -3.94 17.03 11.01
N ASP A 86 -3.78 15.78 11.40
CA ASP A 86 -3.53 15.40 12.79
C ASP A 86 -2.17 15.95 13.30
N ILE A 87 -1.09 15.75 12.55
CA ILE A 87 0.23 16.26 12.91
C ILE A 87 0.23 17.78 13.02
N VAL A 88 -0.37 18.47 12.05
CA VAL A 88 -0.43 19.95 12.04
C VAL A 88 -1.26 20.46 13.23
N ALA A 89 -2.34 19.78 13.58
CA ALA A 89 -3.17 20.16 14.71
C ALA A 89 -2.48 19.99 16.08
N ARG A 90 -1.65 18.95 16.22
CA ARG A 90 -0.94 18.63 17.47
C ARG A 90 0.40 19.35 17.59
N ASP A 91 1.23 19.31 16.54
CA ASP A 91 2.64 19.68 16.56
C ASP A 91 2.97 20.89 15.67
N GLY A 92 1.97 21.42 14.93
CA GLY A 92 2.13 22.53 14.00
C GLY A 92 2.92 22.17 12.73
N MET A 93 3.26 23.20 11.96
CA MET A 93 4.02 23.03 10.70
C MET A 93 5.45 22.53 10.94
N ASP A 94 6.12 22.94 12.02
CA ASP A 94 7.47 22.47 12.35
C ASP A 94 7.49 20.96 12.63
N GLY A 95 6.48 20.44 13.34
CA GLY A 95 6.31 19.02 13.58
C GLY A 95 6.10 18.24 12.26
N LEU A 96 5.28 18.77 11.34
CA LEU A 96 5.08 18.18 10.03
C LEU A 96 6.36 18.14 9.20
N ILE A 97 7.12 19.25 9.17
CA ILE A 97 8.39 19.32 8.44
C ILE A 97 9.36 18.26 8.96
N ILE A 98 9.53 18.14 10.29
CA ILE A 98 10.41 17.16 10.91
C ILE A 98 9.95 15.74 10.58
N ALA A 99 8.67 15.43 10.75
CA ALA A 99 8.11 14.11 10.42
C ALA A 99 8.33 13.74 8.94
N THR A 100 8.14 14.71 8.03
CA THR A 100 8.31 14.50 6.57
C THR A 100 9.78 14.30 6.19
N ILE A 101 10.71 15.05 6.80
CA ILE A 101 12.15 14.86 6.59
C ILE A 101 12.57 13.46 7.09
N MET A 102 12.15 13.08 8.28
CA MET A 102 12.43 11.75 8.81
C MET A 102 11.83 10.63 7.94
N ALA A 103 10.61 10.81 7.46
CA ALA A 103 9.99 9.87 6.52
C ALA A 103 10.79 9.77 5.23
N GLY A 104 11.29 10.89 4.71
CA GLY A 104 12.19 10.93 3.56
C GLY A 104 13.49 10.15 3.79
N ILE A 105 14.09 10.27 4.98
CA ILE A 105 15.27 9.48 5.36
C ILE A 105 14.93 8.00 5.41
N PHE A 106 13.81 7.61 6.01
CA PHE A 106 13.37 6.21 6.04
C PHE A 106 13.17 5.64 4.63
N LEU A 107 12.55 6.39 3.73
CA LEU A 107 12.37 5.98 2.33
C LEU A 107 13.71 5.79 1.61
N ILE A 108 14.67 6.70 1.80
CA ILE A 108 16.02 6.55 1.23
C ILE A 108 16.69 5.27 1.77
N LEU A 109 16.64 5.04 3.07
CA LEU A 109 17.18 3.83 3.67
C LEU A 109 16.49 2.57 3.13
N MET A 110 15.16 2.57 3.03
CA MET A 110 14.40 1.46 2.44
C MET A 110 14.86 1.17 0.99
N GLY A 111 15.08 2.20 0.19
CA GLY A 111 15.58 2.06 -1.18
C GLY A 111 17.02 1.52 -1.23
N LEU A 112 17.92 2.03 -0.38
CA LEU A 112 19.33 1.58 -0.29
C LEU A 112 19.45 0.13 0.19
N PHE A 113 18.61 -0.29 1.13
CA PHE A 113 18.55 -1.67 1.61
C PHE A 113 17.72 -2.61 0.73
N HIS A 114 17.33 -2.17 -0.46
CA HIS A 114 16.56 -2.97 -1.44
C HIS A 114 15.18 -3.44 -0.95
N PHE A 115 14.51 -2.66 -0.09
CA PHE A 115 13.18 -2.95 0.41
C PHE A 115 12.06 -2.66 -0.61
N GLY A 116 12.38 -2.13 -1.79
CA GLY A 116 11.41 -1.93 -2.85
C GLY A 116 10.67 -3.19 -3.29
N SER A 117 11.30 -4.36 -3.10
CA SER A 117 10.65 -5.64 -3.37
C SER A 117 9.68 -6.11 -2.28
N LEU A 118 9.73 -5.51 -1.07
CA LEU A 118 8.88 -5.92 0.06
C LEU A 118 7.42 -5.49 -0.11
N ILE A 119 7.14 -4.51 -0.94
CA ILE A 119 5.77 -4.06 -1.23
C ILE A 119 4.85 -5.21 -1.68
N LYS A 120 5.40 -6.21 -2.35
CA LYS A 120 4.65 -7.41 -2.79
C LYS A 120 4.11 -8.25 -1.64
N PHE A 121 4.63 -8.08 -0.42
CA PHE A 121 4.16 -8.79 0.78
C PHE A 121 3.00 -8.08 1.49
N ILE A 122 2.64 -6.87 1.05
CA ILE A 122 1.46 -6.18 1.60
C ILE A 122 0.21 -6.74 0.93
N PRO A 123 -0.69 -7.38 1.71
CA PRO A 123 -1.91 -7.96 1.16
C PRO A 123 -2.81 -6.90 0.50
N TYR A 124 -3.40 -7.27 -0.62
CA TYR A 124 -4.34 -6.41 -1.35
C TYR A 124 -5.57 -6.00 -0.52
N THR A 125 -5.99 -6.85 0.41
CA THR A 125 -7.07 -6.57 1.34
C THR A 125 -6.76 -5.43 2.30
N ILE A 126 -5.51 -5.30 2.76
CA ILE A 126 -5.08 -4.17 3.60
C ILE A 126 -5.14 -2.89 2.78
N THR A 127 -4.54 -2.87 1.57
CA THR A 127 -4.53 -1.68 0.72
C THR A 127 -5.94 -1.22 0.36
N THR A 128 -6.85 -2.14 0.03
CA THR A 128 -8.25 -1.83 -0.26
C THR A 128 -8.99 -1.36 1.00
N GLY A 129 -8.75 -1.99 2.16
CA GLY A 129 -9.38 -1.62 3.43
C GLY A 129 -9.03 -0.20 3.85
N PHE A 130 -7.73 0.14 3.90
CA PHE A 130 -7.34 1.48 4.32
C PHE A 130 -7.71 2.56 3.30
N THR A 131 -7.58 2.32 1.99
CA THR A 131 -7.98 3.33 0.98
C THR A 131 -9.47 3.63 1.03
N SER A 132 -10.30 2.61 1.24
CA SER A 132 -11.74 2.80 1.46
C SER A 132 -12.04 3.52 2.77
N GLY A 133 -11.29 3.22 3.84
CA GLY A 133 -11.41 3.92 5.12
C GLY A 133 -11.04 5.40 5.00
N ILE A 134 -9.90 5.72 4.37
CA ILE A 134 -9.49 7.11 4.11
C ILE A 134 -10.55 7.85 3.28
N ALA A 135 -11.16 7.20 2.29
CA ALA A 135 -12.22 7.83 1.51
C ALA A 135 -13.40 8.26 2.39
N VAL A 136 -13.80 7.43 3.35
CA VAL A 136 -14.86 7.77 4.32
C VAL A 136 -14.43 8.92 5.23
N THR A 137 -13.18 8.91 5.74
CA THR A 137 -12.68 9.98 6.61
C THR A 137 -12.60 11.34 5.86
N ILE A 138 -12.24 11.34 4.57
CA ILE A 138 -12.26 12.54 3.74
C ILE A 138 -13.68 13.07 3.58
N VAL A 139 -14.66 12.21 3.26
CA VAL A 139 -16.06 12.62 3.13
C VAL A 139 -16.54 13.26 4.43
N ILE A 140 -16.31 12.60 5.56
CA ILE A 140 -16.73 13.14 6.88
C ILE A 140 -16.05 14.48 7.16
N GLY A 141 -14.75 14.61 6.84
CA GLY A 141 -14.01 15.85 7.01
C GLY A 141 -14.55 17.02 6.18
N GLN A 142 -15.15 16.75 5.02
CA GLN A 142 -15.67 17.78 4.12
C GLN A 142 -17.14 18.12 4.31
N LEU A 143 -17.87 17.41 5.17
CA LEU A 143 -19.30 17.70 5.43
C LEU A 143 -19.51 19.14 5.90
N LYS A 144 -18.66 19.64 6.82
CA LYS A 144 -18.73 21.02 7.31
C LYS A 144 -18.74 22.04 6.16
N ASP A 145 -17.77 21.93 5.26
CA ASP A 145 -17.57 22.92 4.19
C ASP A 145 -18.58 22.76 3.06
N PHE A 146 -19.02 21.53 2.77
CA PHE A 146 -20.04 21.27 1.76
C PHE A 146 -21.40 21.83 2.15
N PHE A 147 -21.79 21.65 3.42
CA PHE A 147 -23.06 22.12 3.96
C PHE A 147 -22.96 23.56 4.54
N GLY A 148 -21.76 24.14 4.57
CA GLY A 148 -21.53 25.48 5.14
C GLY A 148 -21.87 25.57 6.63
N VAL A 149 -21.70 24.48 7.39
CA VAL A 149 -21.99 24.42 8.82
C VAL A 149 -20.97 25.22 9.61
N THR A 150 -21.43 26.02 10.56
CA THR A 150 -20.57 26.76 11.48
C THR A 150 -20.52 26.07 12.84
N TYR A 151 -19.28 25.90 13.37
CA TYR A 151 -19.09 25.38 14.72
C TYR A 151 -18.96 26.51 15.73
N PRO A 152 -19.41 26.34 16.98
CA PRO A 152 -19.18 27.31 18.05
C PRO A 152 -17.69 27.55 18.29
N ASP A 153 -17.38 28.76 18.82
CA ASP A 153 -16.00 29.12 19.15
C ASP A 153 -15.37 28.09 20.12
N GLY A 154 -14.16 27.66 19.80
CA GLY A 154 -13.40 26.68 20.58
C GLY A 154 -13.63 25.22 20.16
N VAL A 155 -14.61 24.89 19.32
CA VAL A 155 -14.85 23.53 18.81
C VAL A 155 -13.99 23.30 17.57
N LYS A 156 -12.87 22.58 17.74
CA LYS A 156 -11.96 22.17 16.65
C LYS A 156 -11.80 20.65 16.63
N PRO A 157 -12.76 19.92 16.04
CA PRO A 157 -12.69 18.46 15.99
C PRO A 157 -11.52 18.02 15.13
N ILE A 158 -10.69 17.11 15.63
CA ILE A 158 -9.51 16.57 14.95
C ILE A 158 -9.85 15.18 14.41
N GLU A 159 -10.33 14.29 15.28
CA GLU A 159 -10.65 12.91 14.92
C GLU A 159 -11.90 12.79 14.05
N THR A 160 -11.99 11.73 13.25
CA THR A 160 -13.14 11.48 12.35
C THR A 160 -14.46 11.36 13.13
N THR A 161 -14.45 10.70 14.27
CA THR A 161 -15.60 10.53 15.15
C THR A 161 -16.05 11.86 15.74
N GLU A 162 -15.10 12.72 16.15
CA GLU A 162 -15.39 14.08 16.65
C GLU A 162 -15.96 14.97 15.56
N LYS A 163 -15.40 14.91 14.33
CA LYS A 163 -15.91 15.66 13.16
C LYS A 163 -17.37 15.30 12.87
N MET A 164 -17.68 13.98 12.87
CA MET A 164 -19.06 13.53 12.66
C MET A 164 -19.99 14.00 13.77
N LYS A 165 -19.57 13.89 15.04
CA LYS A 165 -20.36 14.36 16.20
C LYS A 165 -20.59 15.86 16.14
N ALA A 166 -19.56 16.66 15.87
CA ALA A 166 -19.66 18.11 15.75
C ALA A 166 -20.60 18.51 14.59
N PHE A 167 -20.51 17.82 13.44
CA PHE A 167 -21.41 18.04 12.31
C PHE A 167 -22.87 17.79 12.67
N VAL A 168 -23.17 16.63 13.28
CA VAL A 168 -24.56 16.27 13.67
C VAL A 168 -25.12 17.24 14.71
N GLN A 169 -24.32 17.66 15.70
CA GLN A 169 -24.74 18.61 16.73
C GLN A 169 -25.04 20.00 16.19
N ASN A 170 -24.40 20.40 15.10
CA ASN A 170 -24.54 21.74 14.52
C ASN A 170 -25.26 21.73 13.15
N ILE A 171 -25.96 20.68 12.81
CA ILE A 171 -26.65 20.53 11.52
C ILE A 171 -27.70 21.61 11.28
N SER A 172 -28.27 22.20 12.35
CA SER A 172 -29.21 23.31 12.25
C SER A 172 -28.61 24.61 11.69
N SER A 173 -27.26 24.73 11.65
CA SER A 173 -26.55 25.88 11.10
C SER A 173 -26.20 25.74 9.60
N VAL A 174 -26.80 24.79 8.89
CA VAL A 174 -26.60 24.58 7.45
C VAL A 174 -26.88 25.88 6.68
N ASN A 175 -25.91 26.24 5.80
CA ASN A 175 -26.04 27.37 4.91
C ASN A 175 -26.56 26.90 3.54
N THR A 176 -27.77 27.34 3.18
CA THR A 176 -28.41 26.98 1.91
C THR A 176 -27.62 27.46 0.69
N ASP A 177 -26.97 28.62 0.76
CA ASP A 177 -26.15 29.16 -0.33
C ASP A 177 -24.92 28.25 -0.58
N ALA A 178 -24.27 27.82 0.50
CA ALA A 178 -23.16 26.87 0.44
C ALA A 178 -23.60 25.52 -0.18
N LEU A 179 -24.77 25.01 0.24
CA LEU A 179 -25.32 23.78 -0.28
C LEU A 179 -25.64 23.89 -1.79
N ILE A 180 -26.20 25.01 -2.25
CA ILE A 180 -26.46 25.24 -3.67
C ILE A 180 -25.16 25.21 -4.48
N VAL A 181 -24.12 25.94 -4.03
CA VAL A 181 -22.80 25.93 -4.69
C VAL A 181 -22.18 24.54 -4.69
N GLY A 182 -22.28 23.81 -3.57
CA GLY A 182 -21.78 22.45 -3.44
C GLY A 182 -22.46 21.46 -4.39
N ILE A 183 -23.80 21.51 -4.48
CA ILE A 183 -24.59 20.63 -5.38
C ILE A 183 -24.29 20.95 -6.84
N VAL A 184 -24.24 22.22 -7.23
CA VAL A 184 -23.91 22.63 -8.61
C VAL A 184 -22.49 22.16 -8.96
N SER A 185 -21.52 22.40 -8.07
CA SER A 185 -20.14 21.93 -8.27
C SER A 185 -20.09 20.41 -8.42
N LEU A 186 -20.79 19.65 -7.59
CA LEU A 186 -20.85 18.20 -7.66
C LEU A 186 -21.50 17.72 -8.96
N ALA A 187 -22.60 18.36 -9.37
CA ALA A 187 -23.24 18.04 -10.66
C ALA A 187 -22.30 18.29 -11.84
N ILE A 188 -21.55 19.39 -11.84
CA ILE A 188 -20.55 19.67 -12.87
C ILE A 188 -19.47 18.59 -12.86
N LEU A 189 -18.94 18.21 -11.69
CA LEU A 189 -17.89 17.19 -11.58
C LEU A 189 -18.34 15.81 -12.13
N ILE A 190 -19.61 15.47 -11.95
CA ILE A 190 -20.20 14.22 -12.46
C ILE A 190 -20.49 14.31 -13.97
N LEU A 191 -21.03 15.43 -14.44
CA LEU A 191 -21.51 15.56 -15.84
C LEU A 191 -20.41 16.00 -16.81
N ALA A 192 -19.46 16.82 -16.36
CA ALA A 192 -18.41 17.38 -17.23
C ALA A 192 -17.59 16.32 -18.00
N PRO A 193 -17.21 15.16 -17.44
CA PRO A 193 -16.48 14.13 -18.17
C PRO A 193 -17.25 13.57 -19.37
N TYR A 194 -18.59 13.60 -19.35
CA TYR A 194 -19.43 13.14 -20.44
C TYR A 194 -19.57 14.19 -21.56
N ILE A 195 -19.50 15.48 -21.20
CA ILE A 195 -19.72 16.60 -22.14
C ILE A 195 -18.36 17.11 -22.66
N PHE A 196 -17.38 17.30 -21.79
CA PHE A 196 -16.08 17.89 -22.09
C PHE A 196 -14.95 16.88 -21.91
N LYS A 197 -14.68 16.07 -22.92
CA LYS A 197 -13.66 15.00 -22.86
C LYS A 197 -12.23 15.49 -22.67
N LYS A 198 -11.94 16.78 -22.98
CA LYS A 198 -10.58 17.35 -22.95
C LYS A 198 -10.32 18.30 -21.78
N VAL A 199 -11.37 18.75 -21.08
CA VAL A 199 -11.25 19.72 -19.98
C VAL A 199 -11.57 19.02 -18.66
N PRO A 200 -10.70 19.15 -17.63
CA PRO A 200 -10.95 18.56 -16.33
C PRO A 200 -12.22 19.13 -15.69
N GLY A 201 -13.12 18.27 -15.22
CA GLY A 201 -14.35 18.70 -14.56
C GLY A 201 -14.10 19.54 -13.30
N SER A 202 -12.99 19.30 -12.58
CA SER A 202 -12.59 20.08 -11.41
C SER A 202 -12.27 21.55 -11.77
N LEU A 203 -11.63 21.79 -12.92
CA LEU A 203 -11.37 23.15 -13.39
C LEU A 203 -12.67 23.88 -13.73
N ILE A 204 -13.59 23.21 -14.42
CA ILE A 204 -14.91 23.77 -14.76
C ILE A 204 -15.69 24.09 -13.47
N ALA A 205 -15.70 23.17 -12.50
CA ALA A 205 -16.40 23.38 -11.23
C ALA A 205 -15.83 24.58 -10.45
N VAL A 206 -14.51 24.75 -10.44
CA VAL A 206 -13.85 25.90 -9.81
C VAL A 206 -14.25 27.21 -10.50
N ILE A 207 -14.18 27.29 -11.82
CA ILE A 207 -14.55 28.50 -12.58
C ILE A 207 -16.01 28.84 -12.34
N VAL A 208 -16.93 27.87 -12.46
CA VAL A 208 -18.37 28.10 -12.25
C VAL A 208 -18.64 28.47 -10.79
N GLY A 209 -18.00 27.82 -9.82
CA GLY A 209 -18.12 28.17 -8.40
C GLY A 209 -17.71 29.61 -8.10
N ILE A 210 -16.56 30.07 -8.66
CA ILE A 210 -16.12 31.47 -8.55
C ILE A 210 -17.16 32.42 -9.16
N LEU A 211 -17.64 32.13 -10.38
CA LEU A 211 -18.63 32.96 -11.05
C LEU A 211 -19.96 33.04 -10.27
N MET A 212 -20.40 31.94 -9.70
CA MET A 212 -21.62 31.92 -8.86
C MET A 212 -21.49 32.85 -7.66
N VAL A 213 -20.38 32.80 -6.91
CA VAL A 213 -20.20 33.63 -5.70
C VAL A 213 -19.94 35.09 -6.08
N GLN A 214 -19.31 35.35 -7.24
CA GLN A 214 -19.01 36.71 -7.67
C GLN A 214 -20.23 37.45 -8.25
N PHE A 215 -21.10 36.74 -8.98
CA PHE A 215 -22.22 37.38 -9.71
C PHE A 215 -23.59 37.17 -9.02
N LEU A 216 -23.71 36.19 -8.10
CA LEU A 216 -24.92 36.01 -7.34
C LEU A 216 -24.74 36.47 -5.90
N PRO A 217 -25.79 36.96 -5.20
CA PRO A 217 -25.69 37.45 -3.81
C PRO A 217 -25.60 36.29 -2.81
N LEU A 218 -24.67 35.36 -3.02
CA LEU A 218 -24.50 34.16 -2.19
C LEU A 218 -23.49 34.46 -1.06
N LYS A 219 -23.90 34.13 0.16
CA LYS A 219 -23.05 34.25 1.36
C LYS A 219 -22.32 32.96 1.63
N VAL A 220 -21.23 32.73 0.92
CA VAL A 220 -20.42 31.51 1.00
C VAL A 220 -18.98 31.84 1.36
N SER A 221 -18.38 31.06 2.28
CA SER A 221 -16.97 31.19 2.62
C SER A 221 -16.10 30.78 1.44
N THR A 222 -15.11 31.61 1.11
CA THR A 222 -14.09 31.32 0.09
C THR A 222 -12.76 31.00 0.77
N ILE A 223 -11.80 30.49 0.00
CA ILE A 223 -10.45 30.20 0.51
C ILE A 223 -9.82 31.47 1.10
N GLY A 224 -9.97 32.62 0.43
CA GLY A 224 -9.44 33.90 0.89
C GLY A 224 -10.05 34.45 2.17
N ASN A 225 -11.24 33.94 2.60
CA ASN A 225 -11.81 34.27 3.91
C ASN A 225 -11.14 33.52 5.06
N LEU A 226 -10.55 32.35 4.78
CA LEU A 226 -10.01 31.43 5.78
C LEU A 226 -8.49 31.39 5.81
N TYR A 227 -7.85 31.67 4.66
CA TYR A 227 -6.40 31.57 4.48
C TYR A 227 -5.83 32.83 3.82
N THR A 228 -4.65 33.26 4.28
CA THR A 228 -3.85 34.27 3.58
C THR A 228 -3.16 33.58 2.40
N ILE A 229 -3.43 34.10 1.19
CA ILE A 229 -2.89 33.50 -0.03
C ILE A 229 -1.65 34.26 -0.47
N SER A 230 -0.57 33.51 -0.68
CA SER A 230 0.67 34.05 -1.24
C SER A 230 0.93 33.47 -2.62
N ASN A 231 1.38 34.29 -3.54
CA ASN A 231 1.90 33.87 -4.84
C ASN A 231 3.43 33.79 -4.85
N SER A 232 4.06 33.83 -3.68
CA SER A 232 5.51 33.69 -3.55
C SER A 232 5.96 32.28 -3.97
N LEU A 233 7.16 32.24 -4.52
CA LEU A 233 7.80 30.95 -4.84
C LEU A 233 8.14 30.19 -3.56
N PRO A 234 8.23 28.84 -3.63
CA PRO A 234 8.68 28.03 -2.51
C PRO A 234 10.01 28.55 -1.98
N SER A 235 10.06 28.94 -0.72
CA SER A 235 11.26 29.41 -0.06
C SER A 235 11.83 28.36 0.87
N PHE A 236 13.14 28.30 0.96
CA PHE A 236 13.81 27.36 1.87
C PHE A 236 13.54 27.74 3.32
N HIS A 237 13.05 26.79 4.09
CA HIS A 237 12.77 26.94 5.50
C HIS A 237 13.36 25.78 6.29
N MET A 238 14.21 26.11 7.28
CA MET A 238 14.79 25.11 8.18
C MET A 238 13.97 25.05 9.47
N PRO A 239 13.40 23.92 9.83
CA PRO A 239 12.61 23.81 11.05
C PRO A 239 13.49 23.94 12.30
N ALA A 240 12.90 24.40 13.40
CA ALA A 240 13.57 24.39 14.69
C ALA A 240 13.71 22.96 15.20
N ILE A 241 14.91 22.39 15.07
CA ILE A 241 15.17 20.99 15.45
C ILE A 241 15.33 20.90 16.99
N ARG A 242 14.39 20.21 17.64
CA ARG A 242 14.46 19.85 19.07
C ARG A 242 14.40 18.34 19.20
N PHE A 243 15.21 17.77 20.08
CA PHE A 243 15.24 16.33 20.30
C PHE A 243 13.88 15.76 20.72
N SER A 244 13.13 16.50 21.54
CA SER A 244 11.76 16.13 21.94
C SER A 244 10.81 16.00 20.74
N THR A 245 10.90 16.93 19.77
CA THR A 245 10.07 16.89 18.56
C THR A 245 10.45 15.71 17.66
N ILE A 246 11.75 15.42 17.51
CA ILE A 246 12.23 14.25 16.76
C ILE A 246 11.64 12.97 17.36
N SER A 247 11.78 12.77 18.68
CA SER A 247 11.30 11.57 19.37
C SER A 247 9.78 11.40 19.23
N ALA A 248 9.02 12.48 19.35
CA ALA A 248 7.56 12.47 19.18
C ALA A 248 7.14 12.17 17.72
N SER A 249 7.95 12.56 16.73
CA SER A 249 7.62 12.43 15.31
C SER A 249 8.01 11.09 14.70
N VAL A 250 8.71 10.18 15.40
CA VAL A 250 9.20 8.90 14.83
C VAL A 250 8.07 8.04 14.27
N SER A 251 6.99 7.86 15.03
CA SER A 251 5.84 7.04 14.62
C SER A 251 5.15 7.64 13.39
N ASN A 252 4.90 8.94 13.41
CA ASN A 252 4.32 9.67 12.28
C ASN A 252 5.20 9.59 11.03
N ALA A 253 6.52 9.75 11.19
CA ALA A 253 7.49 9.66 10.12
C ALA A 253 7.53 8.26 9.49
N PHE A 254 7.49 7.22 10.32
CA PHE A 254 7.44 5.84 9.85
C PHE A 254 6.16 5.59 9.03
N THR A 255 5.03 6.05 9.52
CA THR A 255 3.75 5.91 8.81
C THR A 255 3.74 6.65 7.48
N ILE A 256 4.21 7.89 7.44
CA ILE A 256 4.34 8.65 6.19
C ILE A 256 5.25 7.88 5.22
N ALA A 257 6.37 7.33 5.68
CA ALA A 257 7.30 6.58 4.84
C ALA A 257 6.67 5.31 4.27
N VAL A 258 6.02 4.51 5.10
CA VAL A 258 5.34 3.26 4.67
C VAL A 258 4.23 3.58 3.67
N LEU A 259 3.40 4.57 3.96
CA LEU A 259 2.30 4.98 3.09
C LEU A 259 2.81 5.51 1.75
N ALA A 260 3.85 6.37 1.77
CA ALA A 260 4.50 6.86 0.56
C ALA A 260 5.09 5.72 -0.29
N ALA A 261 5.75 4.75 0.36
CA ALA A 261 6.29 3.58 -0.31
C ALA A 261 5.20 2.75 -0.99
N ILE A 262 4.12 2.44 -0.25
CA ILE A 262 2.99 1.65 -0.77
C ILE A 262 2.35 2.34 -1.97
N GLU A 263 1.94 3.59 -1.82
CA GLU A 263 1.23 4.32 -2.88
C GLU A 263 2.09 4.55 -4.12
N SER A 264 3.36 4.95 -3.93
CA SER A 264 4.24 5.20 -5.07
C SER A 264 4.56 3.93 -5.85
N LEU A 265 4.86 2.82 -5.16
CA LEU A 265 5.15 1.56 -5.84
C LEU A 265 3.90 0.93 -6.47
N LEU A 266 2.72 1.06 -5.84
CA LEU A 266 1.45 0.68 -6.49
C LEU A 266 1.19 1.53 -7.74
N SER A 267 1.42 2.84 -7.68
CA SER A 267 1.30 3.72 -8.84
C SER A 267 2.26 3.30 -9.97
N CYS A 268 3.49 2.91 -9.64
CA CYS A 268 4.45 2.40 -10.61
C CYS A 268 4.00 1.07 -11.24
N VAL A 269 3.48 0.13 -10.44
CA VAL A 269 2.98 -1.17 -10.93
C VAL A 269 1.81 -0.97 -11.90
N VAL A 270 0.86 -0.10 -11.55
CA VAL A 270 -0.27 0.24 -12.44
C VAL A 270 0.23 0.88 -13.73
N ALA A 271 1.18 1.81 -13.63
CA ALA A 271 1.78 2.48 -14.79
C ALA A 271 2.52 1.49 -15.69
N ASP A 272 3.28 0.58 -15.11
CA ASP A 272 3.98 -0.48 -15.86
C ASP A 272 3.02 -1.33 -16.68
N GLY A 273 1.88 -1.73 -16.09
CA GLY A 273 0.83 -2.45 -16.79
C GLY A 273 0.21 -1.65 -17.95
N MET A 274 0.14 -0.31 -17.85
CA MET A 274 -0.42 0.54 -18.90
C MET A 274 0.53 0.76 -20.10
N ILE A 275 1.86 0.73 -19.89
CA ILE A 275 2.86 1.04 -20.92
C ILE A 275 3.80 -0.13 -21.22
N ASN A 276 3.55 -1.29 -20.63
CA ASN A 276 4.39 -2.49 -20.73
C ASN A 276 5.86 -2.22 -20.43
N SER A 277 6.12 -1.58 -19.30
CA SER A 277 7.46 -1.27 -18.80
C SER A 277 7.73 -1.95 -17.46
N LYS A 278 8.92 -1.74 -16.91
CA LYS A 278 9.28 -2.19 -15.57
C LYS A 278 10.03 -1.08 -14.84
N HIS A 279 9.47 -0.62 -13.75
CA HIS A 279 10.09 0.38 -12.89
C HIS A 279 11.23 -0.21 -12.03
N ARG A 280 12.05 0.67 -11.45
CA ARG A 280 13.10 0.35 -10.49
C ARG A 280 12.65 0.73 -9.09
N SER A 281 12.06 -0.23 -8.36
CA SER A 281 11.41 0.01 -7.08
C SER A 281 12.33 0.67 -6.04
N ASP A 282 13.61 0.23 -5.95
CA ASP A 282 14.57 0.77 -4.98
C ASP A 282 14.90 2.24 -5.29
N MET A 283 15.14 2.56 -6.59
CA MET A 283 15.40 3.94 -7.00
C MET A 283 14.18 4.83 -6.82
N GLU A 284 12.99 4.28 -7.02
CA GLU A 284 11.75 5.02 -6.77
C GLU A 284 11.62 5.41 -5.30
N LEU A 285 11.91 4.49 -4.35
CA LEU A 285 11.91 4.80 -2.92
C LEU A 285 12.94 5.87 -2.56
N VAL A 286 14.15 5.79 -3.11
CA VAL A 286 15.18 6.84 -2.91
C VAL A 286 14.68 8.19 -3.42
N ALA A 287 14.07 8.22 -4.59
CA ALA A 287 13.54 9.46 -5.17
C ALA A 287 12.36 10.03 -4.37
N GLN A 288 11.45 9.15 -3.91
CA GLN A 288 10.36 9.54 -3.02
C GLN A 288 10.90 10.15 -1.72
N GLY A 289 11.95 9.57 -1.15
CA GLY A 289 12.62 10.09 0.04
C GLY A 289 13.25 11.46 -0.21
N ALA A 290 14.02 11.62 -1.28
CA ALA A 290 14.63 12.90 -1.65
C ALA A 290 13.55 13.98 -1.94
N GLY A 291 12.48 13.59 -2.64
CA GLY A 291 11.35 14.49 -2.94
C GLY A 291 10.61 14.96 -1.69
N ASN A 292 10.40 14.07 -0.73
CA ASN A 292 9.75 14.42 0.54
C ASN A 292 10.62 15.34 1.40
N ILE A 293 11.93 15.10 1.50
CA ILE A 293 12.86 16.00 2.18
C ILE A 293 12.83 17.38 1.52
N ALA A 294 12.93 17.42 0.19
CA ALA A 294 12.87 18.68 -0.54
C ALA A 294 11.52 19.40 -0.34
N SER A 295 10.39 18.70 -0.45
CA SER A 295 9.05 19.25 -0.19
C SER A 295 8.97 19.93 1.17
N ALA A 296 9.36 19.22 2.22
CA ALA A 296 9.32 19.73 3.58
C ALA A 296 10.17 21.00 3.77
N LEU A 297 11.39 21.02 3.21
CA LEU A 297 12.30 22.18 3.30
C LEU A 297 11.82 23.39 2.50
N PHE A 298 10.94 23.22 1.53
CA PHE A 298 10.37 24.29 0.71
C PHE A 298 8.89 24.57 1.02
N GLY A 299 8.43 24.23 2.23
CA GLY A 299 7.09 24.58 2.72
C GLY A 299 5.96 23.73 2.16
N GLY A 300 6.29 22.59 1.57
CA GLY A 300 5.31 21.60 1.10
C GLY A 300 4.90 20.59 2.19
N ILE A 301 3.97 19.72 1.83
CA ILE A 301 3.50 18.59 2.63
C ILE A 301 4.06 17.27 2.06
N PRO A 302 3.87 16.14 2.74
CA PRO A 302 4.28 14.83 2.23
C PRO A 302 3.74 14.54 0.83
N ALA A 303 4.59 13.95 0.00
CA ALA A 303 4.31 13.60 -1.39
C ALA A 303 4.44 12.09 -1.63
N THR A 304 3.69 11.60 -2.61
CA THR A 304 3.88 10.26 -3.17
C THR A 304 3.46 10.22 -4.64
N GLY A 305 3.69 9.09 -5.31
CA GLY A 305 3.23 8.87 -6.67
C GLY A 305 1.70 8.81 -6.75
N ALA A 306 1.12 9.62 -7.62
CA ALA A 306 -0.33 9.73 -7.77
C ALA A 306 -0.84 8.88 -8.94
N ILE A 307 -1.53 7.77 -8.67
CA ILE A 307 -2.04 6.83 -9.69
C ILE A 307 -2.87 7.57 -10.77
N ALA A 308 -3.81 8.41 -10.36
CA ALA A 308 -4.70 9.12 -11.29
C ALA A 308 -3.96 10.12 -12.19
N ARG A 309 -2.99 10.87 -11.62
CA ARG A 309 -2.15 11.82 -12.39
C ARG A 309 -1.21 11.07 -13.33
N THR A 310 -0.62 9.97 -12.87
CA THR A 310 0.24 9.08 -13.68
C THR A 310 -0.54 8.47 -14.84
N ALA A 311 -1.75 7.98 -14.60
CA ALA A 311 -2.62 7.49 -15.66
C ALA A 311 -3.03 8.59 -16.65
N ALA A 312 -3.29 9.82 -16.18
CA ALA A 312 -3.56 10.97 -17.04
C ALA A 312 -2.34 11.31 -17.90
N ASN A 313 -1.12 11.31 -17.34
CA ASN A 313 0.12 11.49 -18.07
C ASN A 313 0.25 10.48 -19.22
N ILE A 314 0.08 9.20 -18.92
CA ILE A 314 0.16 8.10 -19.90
C ILE A 314 -0.87 8.28 -21.03
N LYS A 315 -2.13 8.58 -20.68
CA LYS A 315 -3.23 8.77 -21.65
C LYS A 315 -3.01 9.97 -22.58
N ASN A 316 -2.29 10.99 -22.12
CA ASN A 316 -1.94 12.17 -22.91
C ASN A 316 -0.60 12.04 -23.65
N GLY A 317 0.01 10.85 -23.65
CA GLY A 317 1.21 10.54 -24.45
C GLY A 317 2.53 10.70 -23.73
N GLY A 318 2.55 11.02 -22.43
CA GLY A 318 3.76 11.04 -21.62
C GLY A 318 4.38 9.64 -21.52
N ARG A 319 5.69 9.57 -21.76
CA ARG A 319 6.44 8.29 -21.74
C ARG A 319 7.78 8.41 -21.04
N THR A 320 8.21 9.62 -20.69
CA THR A 320 9.47 9.83 -19.98
C THR A 320 9.29 10.74 -18.76
N PRO A 321 10.24 10.73 -17.81
CA PRO A 321 10.19 11.58 -16.63
C PRO A 321 10.15 13.09 -16.94
N ILE A 322 10.49 13.49 -18.16
CA ILE A 322 10.41 14.90 -18.61
C ILE A 322 8.98 15.42 -18.50
N ALA A 323 7.96 14.61 -18.76
CA ALA A 323 6.57 15.02 -18.58
C ALA A 323 6.28 15.48 -17.14
N GLY A 324 6.79 14.77 -16.13
CA GLY A 324 6.66 15.17 -14.72
C GLY A 324 7.48 16.42 -14.36
N MET A 325 8.65 16.61 -14.95
CA MET A 325 9.44 17.82 -14.77
C MET A 325 8.72 19.03 -15.39
N VAL A 326 8.16 18.89 -16.59
CA VAL A 326 7.34 19.93 -17.26
C VAL A 326 6.08 20.23 -16.46
N HIS A 327 5.43 19.22 -15.89
CA HIS A 327 4.30 19.40 -14.96
C HIS A 327 4.67 20.33 -13.80
N SER A 328 5.79 20.10 -13.14
CA SER A 328 6.27 20.93 -12.03
C SER A 328 6.61 22.36 -12.45
N VAL A 329 7.29 22.52 -13.60
CA VAL A 329 7.61 23.84 -14.16
C VAL A 329 6.33 24.60 -14.53
N THR A 330 5.34 23.93 -15.14
CA THR A 330 4.05 24.52 -15.45
C THR A 330 3.33 25.01 -14.19
N LEU A 331 3.39 24.24 -13.09
CA LEU A 331 2.80 24.65 -11.82
C LEU A 331 3.48 25.87 -11.19
N ILE A 332 4.77 26.13 -11.45
CA ILE A 332 5.43 27.39 -11.05
C ILE A 332 4.77 28.58 -11.75
N ILE A 333 4.54 28.48 -13.06
CA ILE A 333 3.87 29.52 -13.82
C ILE A 333 2.45 29.77 -13.30
N VAL A 334 1.73 28.66 -13.04
CA VAL A 334 0.37 28.71 -12.49
C VAL A 334 0.35 29.35 -11.10
N LEU A 335 1.30 29.02 -10.23
CA LEU A 335 1.44 29.59 -8.88
C LEU A 335 1.57 31.15 -8.97
N VAL A 336 2.48 31.64 -9.80
CA VAL A 336 2.74 33.08 -9.91
C VAL A 336 1.54 33.82 -10.51
N VAL A 337 0.88 33.24 -11.52
CA VAL A 337 -0.17 33.93 -12.31
C VAL A 337 -1.57 33.73 -11.73
N LEU A 338 -1.91 32.50 -11.31
CA LEU A 338 -3.29 32.11 -10.95
C LEU A 338 -3.56 32.04 -9.45
N MET A 339 -2.53 31.97 -8.60
CA MET A 339 -2.73 31.82 -7.16
C MET A 339 -3.55 32.96 -6.52
N PRO A 340 -3.43 34.23 -6.91
CA PRO A 340 -4.28 35.32 -6.40
C PRO A 340 -5.78 35.04 -6.60
N TYR A 341 -6.15 34.36 -7.70
CA TYR A 341 -7.54 34.03 -8.00
C TYR A 341 -8.04 32.82 -7.20
N ALA A 342 -7.13 31.98 -6.66
CA ALA A 342 -7.49 30.84 -5.82
C ALA A 342 -8.26 31.26 -4.57
N GLY A 343 -8.04 32.48 -4.07
CA GLY A 343 -8.81 33.03 -2.93
C GLY A 343 -10.30 33.17 -3.18
N MET A 344 -10.72 33.29 -4.44
CA MET A 344 -12.12 33.43 -4.81
C MET A 344 -12.85 32.08 -4.84
N ILE A 345 -12.15 30.94 -4.72
CA ILE A 345 -12.75 29.60 -4.81
C ILE A 345 -13.61 29.36 -3.58
N PRO A 346 -14.90 29.00 -3.73
CA PRO A 346 -15.78 28.70 -2.62
C PRO A 346 -15.39 27.36 -1.94
N MET A 347 -15.45 27.31 -0.60
CA MET A 347 -15.17 26.08 0.16
C MET A 347 -16.07 24.90 -0.24
N PRO A 348 -17.39 25.07 -0.50
CA PRO A 348 -18.23 23.98 -0.96
C PRO A 348 -17.79 23.37 -2.29
N THR A 349 -17.18 24.13 -3.19
CA THR A 349 -16.61 23.61 -4.45
C THR A 349 -15.39 22.72 -4.18
N ILE A 350 -14.53 23.12 -3.23
CA ILE A 350 -13.41 22.29 -2.78
C ILE A 350 -13.91 20.99 -2.15
N ALA A 351 -14.92 21.07 -1.28
CA ALA A 351 -15.55 19.90 -0.67
C ALA A 351 -16.14 18.95 -1.72
N ALA A 352 -16.83 19.47 -2.74
CA ALA A 352 -17.35 18.67 -3.85
C ALA A 352 -16.23 17.96 -4.64
N ILE A 353 -15.12 18.63 -4.91
CA ILE A 353 -13.94 18.02 -5.54
C ILE A 353 -13.43 16.85 -4.68
N LEU A 354 -13.30 17.05 -3.37
CA LEU A 354 -12.82 16.02 -2.45
C LEU A 354 -13.80 14.84 -2.30
N PHE A 355 -15.10 15.06 -2.42
CA PHE A 355 -16.08 13.98 -2.49
C PHE A 355 -15.86 13.08 -3.72
N ILE A 356 -15.59 13.66 -4.88
CA ILE A 356 -15.28 12.87 -6.09
C ILE A 356 -13.94 12.14 -5.94
N VAL A 357 -12.95 12.77 -5.32
CA VAL A 357 -11.66 12.12 -5.02
C VAL A 357 -11.86 10.92 -4.08
N ALA A 358 -12.61 11.11 -3.00
CA ALA A 358 -12.96 10.06 -2.05
C ALA A 358 -13.73 8.91 -2.73
N TYR A 359 -14.72 9.21 -3.57
CA TYR A 359 -15.46 8.21 -4.34
C TYR A 359 -14.53 7.38 -5.24
N ASN A 360 -13.64 8.04 -5.98
CA ASN A 360 -12.69 7.35 -6.85
C ASN A 360 -11.65 6.51 -6.07
N MET A 361 -11.23 6.99 -4.90
CA MET A 361 -10.27 6.32 -4.03
C MET A 361 -10.87 5.12 -3.29
N CYS A 362 -12.14 5.20 -2.93
CA CYS A 362 -12.85 4.17 -2.15
C CYS A 362 -12.87 2.81 -2.85
N GLN A 363 -12.82 2.77 -4.20
CA GLN A 363 -12.92 1.54 -5.00
C GLN A 363 -14.05 0.61 -4.50
N TRP A 364 -15.20 1.15 -4.16
CA TRP A 364 -16.30 0.45 -3.50
C TRP A 364 -16.73 -0.85 -4.18
N ARG A 365 -16.56 -0.95 -5.50
CA ARG A 365 -16.85 -2.17 -6.28
C ARG A 365 -15.86 -3.27 -5.90
N THR A 366 -14.57 -2.97 -5.87
CA THR A 366 -13.52 -3.90 -5.44
C THR A 366 -13.72 -4.33 -3.99
N PHE A 367 -14.04 -3.38 -3.11
CA PHE A 367 -14.33 -3.69 -1.70
C PHE A 367 -15.50 -4.67 -1.58
N ARG A 368 -16.61 -4.40 -2.25
CA ARG A 368 -17.79 -5.27 -2.28
C ARG A 368 -17.47 -6.65 -2.86
N ASP A 369 -16.70 -6.69 -3.94
CA ASP A 369 -16.38 -7.94 -4.62
C ASP A 369 -15.45 -8.79 -3.74
N LEU A 370 -14.48 -8.19 -3.03
CA LEU A 370 -13.66 -8.88 -2.03
C LEU A 370 -14.51 -9.46 -0.88
N VAL A 371 -15.46 -8.68 -0.33
CA VAL A 371 -16.37 -9.19 0.73
C VAL A 371 -17.18 -10.41 0.26
N ARG A 372 -17.45 -10.53 -1.05
CA ARG A 372 -18.25 -11.63 -1.60
C ARG A 372 -17.43 -12.85 -2.00
N THR A 373 -16.20 -12.65 -2.45
CA THR A 373 -15.41 -13.71 -3.12
C THR A 373 -14.14 -14.13 -2.39
N ALA A 374 -13.62 -13.27 -1.49
CA ALA A 374 -12.39 -13.57 -0.78
C ALA A 374 -12.58 -14.61 0.33
N PRO A 375 -11.53 -15.30 0.74
CA PRO A 375 -11.54 -16.17 1.93
C PRO A 375 -11.94 -15.39 3.19
N LYS A 376 -12.57 -16.06 4.16
CA LYS A 376 -13.03 -15.42 5.41
C LYS A 376 -11.93 -14.70 6.18
N SER A 377 -10.71 -15.24 6.18
CA SER A 377 -9.53 -14.60 6.76
C SER A 377 -9.25 -13.23 6.13
N ASP A 378 -9.29 -13.16 4.80
CA ASP A 378 -8.99 -11.97 4.03
C ASP A 378 -10.10 -10.92 4.18
N ILE A 379 -11.36 -11.36 4.26
CA ILE A 379 -12.51 -10.49 4.57
C ILE A 379 -12.35 -9.87 5.96
N LEU A 380 -11.93 -10.65 6.96
CA LEU A 380 -11.71 -10.14 8.31
C LEU A 380 -10.63 -9.06 8.32
N VAL A 381 -9.49 -9.30 7.65
CA VAL A 381 -8.41 -8.30 7.50
C VAL A 381 -8.93 -7.04 6.83
N LEU A 382 -9.67 -7.16 5.73
CA LEU A 382 -10.26 -6.04 4.99
C LEU A 382 -11.16 -5.17 5.90
N ILE A 383 -12.10 -5.81 6.62
CA ILE A 383 -13.07 -5.11 7.47
C ILE A 383 -12.38 -4.48 8.67
N VAL A 384 -11.47 -5.20 9.35
CA VAL A 384 -10.74 -4.68 10.51
C VAL A 384 -9.90 -3.48 10.10
N THR A 385 -9.14 -3.57 9.00
CA THR A 385 -8.34 -2.45 8.50
C THR A 385 -9.22 -1.25 8.14
N PHE A 386 -10.34 -1.47 7.45
CA PHE A 386 -11.31 -0.40 7.12
C PHE A 386 -11.86 0.29 8.38
N VAL A 387 -12.36 -0.48 9.35
CA VAL A 387 -12.98 0.06 10.58
C VAL A 387 -11.96 0.82 11.42
N LEU A 388 -10.74 0.26 11.58
CA LEU A 388 -9.67 0.92 12.33
C LEU A 388 -9.23 2.23 11.66
N THR A 389 -9.17 2.28 10.33
CA THR A 389 -8.85 3.52 9.59
C THR A 389 -9.91 4.62 9.82
N VAL A 390 -11.18 4.25 9.94
CA VAL A 390 -12.27 5.23 10.13
C VAL A 390 -12.37 5.70 11.58
N ILE A 391 -12.18 4.81 12.55
CA ILE A 391 -12.42 5.10 13.99
C ILE A 391 -11.19 5.67 14.69
N PHE A 392 -10.03 5.09 14.42
CA PHE A 392 -8.76 5.47 15.04
C PHE A 392 -7.92 6.30 14.05
N ASP A 393 -6.80 5.76 13.65
CA ASP A 393 -5.91 6.36 12.68
C ASP A 393 -5.35 5.32 11.70
N LEU A 394 -4.72 5.82 10.66
CA LEU A 394 -4.16 4.99 9.60
C LEU A 394 -2.98 4.12 10.09
N VAL A 395 -2.19 4.61 11.06
CA VAL A 395 -1.03 3.89 11.61
C VAL A 395 -1.48 2.60 12.25
N VAL A 396 -2.40 2.72 13.21
CA VAL A 396 -2.98 1.61 13.95
C VAL A 396 -3.67 0.62 12.99
N ALA A 397 -4.36 1.13 11.97
CA ALA A 397 -5.04 0.29 11.00
C ALA A 397 -4.06 -0.57 10.17
N ILE A 398 -2.95 0.01 9.71
CA ILE A 398 -1.93 -0.72 8.93
C ILE A 398 -1.18 -1.71 9.82
N GLU A 399 -0.75 -1.29 11.02
CA GLU A 399 -0.01 -2.16 11.95
C GLU A 399 -0.83 -3.39 12.35
N ILE A 400 -2.05 -3.17 12.85
CA ILE A 400 -2.94 -4.27 13.26
C ILE A 400 -3.36 -5.10 12.05
N GLY A 401 -3.69 -4.46 10.93
CA GLY A 401 -4.07 -5.15 9.70
C GLY A 401 -2.96 -6.07 9.19
N MET A 402 -1.70 -5.61 9.23
CA MET A 402 -0.54 -6.40 8.80
C MET A 402 -0.28 -7.59 9.75
N VAL A 403 -0.27 -7.34 11.06
CA VAL A 403 -0.11 -8.41 12.05
C VAL A 403 -1.21 -9.45 11.91
N LEU A 404 -2.47 -9.02 11.80
CA LEU A 404 -3.60 -9.91 11.62
C LEU A 404 -3.49 -10.72 10.32
N ALA A 405 -3.11 -10.08 9.20
CA ALA A 405 -2.92 -10.77 7.93
C ALA A 405 -1.81 -11.83 8.01
N CYS A 406 -0.68 -11.51 8.64
CA CYS A 406 0.41 -12.46 8.85
C CYS A 406 -0.03 -13.65 9.71
N LEU A 407 -0.71 -13.42 10.83
CA LEU A 407 -1.20 -14.48 11.71
C LEU A 407 -2.21 -15.39 11.01
N LEU A 408 -3.16 -14.82 10.27
CA LEU A 408 -4.16 -15.60 9.54
C LEU A 408 -3.55 -16.35 8.35
N PHE A 409 -2.52 -15.78 7.72
CA PHE A 409 -1.77 -16.49 6.67
C PHE A 409 -1.01 -17.69 7.26
N ILE A 410 -0.31 -17.50 8.38
CA ILE A 410 0.40 -18.57 9.10
C ILE A 410 -0.58 -19.69 9.48
N LYS A 411 -1.74 -19.33 10.06
CA LYS A 411 -2.79 -20.29 10.40
C LYS A 411 -3.25 -21.08 9.17
N ARG A 412 -3.56 -20.42 8.07
CA ARG A 412 -4.01 -21.08 6.84
C ARG A 412 -2.93 -22.01 6.26
N MET A 413 -1.67 -21.59 6.28
CA MET A 413 -0.56 -22.45 5.84
C MET A 413 -0.35 -23.66 6.74
N SER A 414 -0.62 -23.52 8.05
CA SER A 414 -0.61 -24.65 8.99
C SER A 414 -1.74 -25.65 8.70
N GLU A 415 -2.95 -25.17 8.40
CA GLU A 415 -4.11 -26.02 8.08
C GLU A 415 -3.94 -26.80 6.76
N GLU A 416 -3.16 -26.27 5.80
CA GLU A 416 -2.83 -26.94 4.54
C GLU A 416 -1.67 -27.95 4.67
N THR A 417 -0.98 -27.96 5.82
CA THR A 417 0.11 -28.90 6.07
C THR A 417 -0.42 -30.09 6.86
N HIS A 418 -0.35 -31.25 6.28
CA HIS A 418 -0.84 -32.50 6.90
C HIS A 418 0.06 -33.69 6.56
N ALA A 419 -0.01 -34.72 7.41
CA ALA A 419 0.66 -35.99 7.23
C ALA A 419 -0.40 -37.09 7.08
N ASP A 420 -0.57 -37.60 5.86
CA ASP A 420 -1.54 -38.61 5.54
C ASP A 420 -0.90 -40.00 5.61
N SER A 421 -1.51 -40.89 6.36
CA SER A 421 -1.11 -42.31 6.41
C SER A 421 -1.71 -43.06 5.23
N TRP A 422 -0.88 -43.68 4.45
CA TRP A 422 -1.32 -44.61 3.43
C TRP A 422 -1.75 -45.92 4.10
N VAL A 423 -3.05 -46.05 4.36
CA VAL A 423 -3.64 -47.25 4.91
C VAL A 423 -4.34 -47.98 3.78
N TYR A 424 -3.97 -49.23 3.57
CA TYR A 424 -4.74 -50.14 2.74
C TYR A 424 -6.15 -50.28 3.31
N THR A 425 -7.12 -49.73 2.65
CA THR A 425 -8.51 -50.16 2.72
C THR A 425 -8.86 -50.75 1.36
N ASP A 426 -9.51 -51.90 1.39
CA ASP A 426 -9.87 -52.76 0.24
C ASP A 426 -10.86 -52.11 -0.74
N ASP A 427 -11.21 -50.81 -0.59
CA ASP A 427 -12.24 -50.13 -1.37
C ASP A 427 -11.72 -48.91 -2.11
N ASP A 428 -11.77 -49.00 -3.45
CA ASP A 428 -12.04 -47.95 -4.44
C ASP A 428 -11.22 -46.65 -4.47
N THR A 429 -9.89 -46.70 -4.63
CA THR A 429 -9.14 -45.57 -5.17
C THR A 429 -8.30 -45.98 -6.37
N PRO A 430 -8.66 -45.51 -7.62
CA PRO A 430 -8.04 -45.95 -8.88
C PRO A 430 -6.61 -45.46 -9.14
N ASP A 431 -6.07 -44.56 -8.30
CA ASP A 431 -4.81 -43.81 -8.57
C ASP A 431 -3.61 -44.21 -7.70
N ILE A 432 -3.70 -45.35 -6.99
CA ILE A 432 -2.57 -45.81 -6.17
C ILE A 432 -1.72 -46.80 -6.99
N ASP A 433 -0.42 -46.48 -7.12
CA ASP A 433 0.59 -47.36 -7.74
C ASP A 433 0.40 -48.83 -7.26
N GLU A 434 0.26 -49.79 -8.18
CA GLU A 434 0.06 -51.22 -7.89
C GLU A 434 1.10 -51.82 -6.92
N HIS A 435 2.31 -51.24 -6.86
CA HIS A 435 3.40 -51.63 -5.94
C HIS A 435 3.10 -51.28 -4.47
N LEU A 436 2.23 -50.31 -4.21
CA LEU A 436 1.84 -49.92 -2.85
C LEU A 436 0.75 -50.81 -2.27
N GLN A 437 0.04 -51.56 -3.09
CA GLN A 437 -1.06 -52.44 -2.67
C GLN A 437 -0.62 -53.74 -1.97
N LYS A 438 0.68 -54.03 -1.84
CA LYS A 438 1.20 -55.29 -1.32
C LYS A 438 2.22 -55.17 -0.19
N LEU A 439 2.23 -54.04 0.52
CA LEU A 439 3.23 -53.80 1.56
C LEU A 439 2.94 -54.64 2.82
N PRO A 440 3.98 -55.23 3.46
CA PRO A 440 3.83 -55.88 4.75
C PRO A 440 3.25 -54.95 5.81
N LEU A 441 2.41 -55.45 6.71
CA LEU A 441 1.80 -54.66 7.79
C LEU A 441 2.81 -53.97 8.72
N GLN A 442 4.07 -54.43 8.70
CA GLN A 442 5.17 -53.86 9.47
C GLN A 442 5.73 -52.56 8.87
N ILE A 443 5.43 -52.27 7.59
CA ILE A 443 5.82 -51.01 6.94
C ILE A 443 4.66 -50.02 7.02
N ARG A 444 4.94 -48.81 7.50
CA ARG A 444 4.00 -47.68 7.48
C ARG A 444 4.56 -46.56 6.60
N VAL A 445 3.71 -46.05 5.74
CA VAL A 445 4.07 -44.91 4.88
C VAL A 445 3.22 -43.71 5.25
N TYR A 446 3.86 -42.59 5.49
CA TYR A 446 3.20 -41.30 5.66
C TYR A 446 3.68 -40.33 4.55
N GLU A 447 2.76 -39.70 3.87
CA GLU A 447 3.06 -38.60 2.96
C GLU A 447 2.83 -37.29 3.66
N ILE A 448 3.87 -36.45 3.70
CA ILE A 448 3.79 -35.09 4.27
C ILE A 448 3.65 -34.11 3.13
N THR A 449 2.61 -33.30 3.19
CA THR A 449 2.31 -32.27 2.19
C THR A 449 2.26 -30.90 2.87
N GLY A 450 2.86 -29.89 2.22
CA GLY A 450 2.94 -28.54 2.74
C GLY A 450 4.27 -28.18 3.40
N PRO A 451 4.49 -26.88 3.70
CA PRO A 451 5.72 -26.42 4.34
C PRO A 451 5.76 -26.81 5.82
N LEU A 452 6.81 -27.47 6.23
CA LEU A 452 7.04 -27.83 7.65
C LEU A 452 7.71 -26.67 8.39
N PHE A 453 6.95 -26.02 9.24
CA PHE A 453 7.39 -24.86 10.01
C PHE A 453 6.74 -24.85 11.41
N PHE A 454 7.09 -23.87 12.26
CA PHE A 454 6.63 -23.80 13.65
C PHE A 454 5.11 -23.94 13.82
N GLY A 455 4.31 -23.44 12.86
CA GLY A 455 2.85 -23.54 12.89
C GLY A 455 2.30 -24.91 12.44
N ALA A 456 3.13 -25.76 11.86
CA ALA A 456 2.72 -27.06 11.28
C ALA A 456 3.55 -28.24 11.82
N ALA A 457 4.33 -28.03 12.87
CA ALA A 457 5.14 -29.10 13.49
C ALA A 457 4.27 -30.23 14.05
N ASP A 458 3.06 -29.92 14.49
CA ASP A 458 2.07 -30.90 15.00
C ASP A 458 1.73 -32.01 13.98
N ALA A 459 1.85 -31.71 12.67
CA ALA A 459 1.64 -32.72 11.62
C ALA A 459 2.61 -33.92 11.79
N ILE A 460 3.83 -33.68 12.29
CA ILE A 460 4.82 -34.71 12.58
C ILE A 460 4.46 -35.44 13.89
N GLU A 461 3.99 -34.72 14.90
CA GLU A 461 3.63 -35.28 16.20
C GLU A 461 2.39 -36.21 16.13
N HIS A 462 1.53 -36.00 15.14
CA HIS A 462 0.36 -36.82 14.88
C HIS A 462 0.67 -38.12 14.10
N ILE A 463 1.94 -38.40 13.76
CA ILE A 463 2.34 -39.63 13.12
C ILE A 463 2.21 -40.79 14.13
N VAL A 464 1.18 -41.60 13.96
CA VAL A 464 0.89 -42.73 14.88
C VAL A 464 1.67 -43.97 14.46
N VAL A 465 2.52 -44.41 15.34
CA VAL A 465 3.28 -45.68 15.17
C VAL A 465 2.62 -46.78 15.97
N LYS A 466 2.17 -47.83 15.29
CA LYS A 466 1.53 -49.01 15.94
C LYS A 466 2.58 -50.03 16.43
N ASP A 467 2.23 -50.85 17.39
CA ASP A 467 3.16 -51.78 18.05
C ASP A 467 3.79 -52.82 17.11
N PHE A 468 3.14 -53.10 15.99
CA PHE A 468 3.66 -54.02 14.97
C PHE A 468 4.52 -53.37 13.89
N THR A 469 4.67 -52.02 13.89
CA THR A 469 5.48 -51.30 12.92
C THR A 469 6.96 -51.54 13.17
N ARG A 470 7.70 -51.91 12.12
CA ARG A 470 9.16 -52.08 12.11
C ARG A 470 9.88 -51.03 11.27
N CYS A 471 9.21 -50.54 10.24
CA CYS A 471 9.73 -49.51 9.40
C CYS A 471 8.69 -48.42 9.17
N LEU A 472 9.11 -47.15 9.29
CA LEU A 472 8.32 -45.94 9.00
C LEU A 472 8.94 -45.24 7.82
N VAL A 473 8.20 -45.11 6.73
CA VAL A 473 8.62 -44.36 5.54
C VAL A 473 7.95 -42.99 5.51
N LEU A 474 8.73 -41.91 5.48
CA LEU A 474 8.25 -40.55 5.34
C LEU A 474 8.48 -40.05 3.92
N ARG A 475 7.41 -39.88 3.16
CA ARG A 475 7.46 -39.30 1.81
C ARG A 475 7.37 -37.77 1.91
N MET A 476 8.47 -37.08 1.53
CA MET A 476 8.62 -35.62 1.68
C MET A 476 8.58 -34.86 0.37
N ARG A 477 8.11 -35.48 -0.71
CA ARG A 477 8.00 -34.82 -2.03
C ARG A 477 7.16 -33.54 -1.98
N GLY A 478 6.10 -33.55 -1.13
CA GLY A 478 5.20 -32.41 -0.95
C GLY A 478 5.72 -31.32 0.01
N VAL A 479 6.95 -31.48 0.58
CA VAL A 479 7.53 -30.53 1.56
C VAL A 479 8.51 -29.59 0.88
N PRO A 480 8.11 -28.32 0.58
CA PRO A 480 8.98 -27.37 -0.09
C PRO A 480 9.98 -26.68 0.84
N ALA A 481 9.69 -26.64 2.14
CA ALA A 481 10.50 -25.94 3.14
C ALA A 481 10.42 -26.63 4.51
N LEU A 482 11.53 -26.55 5.26
CA LEU A 482 11.68 -27.07 6.61
C LEU A 482 12.36 -26.02 7.48
N ASP A 483 11.79 -25.69 8.65
CA ASP A 483 12.40 -24.79 9.63
C ASP A 483 13.02 -25.54 10.83
N SER A 484 13.59 -24.79 11.76
CA SER A 484 14.24 -25.36 12.97
C SER A 484 13.26 -26.03 13.93
N THR A 485 12.01 -25.58 13.99
CA THR A 485 10.99 -26.16 14.88
C THR A 485 10.54 -27.52 14.35
N ALA A 486 10.23 -27.60 13.07
CA ALA A 486 9.90 -28.84 12.42
C ALA A 486 11.08 -29.83 12.40
N MET A 487 12.33 -29.30 12.28
CA MET A 487 13.53 -30.13 12.43
C MET A 487 13.62 -30.79 13.81
N ASN A 488 13.32 -30.05 14.87
CA ASN A 488 13.26 -30.59 16.24
C ASN A 488 12.16 -31.64 16.40
N ALA A 489 11.00 -31.43 15.78
CA ALA A 489 9.92 -32.45 15.79
C ALA A 489 10.35 -33.74 15.08
N LEU A 490 11.07 -33.65 13.94
CA LEU A 490 11.65 -34.84 13.27
C LEU A 490 12.69 -35.53 14.14
N GLN A 491 13.56 -34.79 14.85
CA GLN A 491 14.53 -35.39 15.79
C GLN A 491 13.83 -36.13 16.94
N ASN A 492 12.73 -35.62 17.46
CA ASN A 492 11.93 -36.26 18.47
C ASN A 492 11.23 -37.53 17.93
N LEU A 493 10.77 -37.50 16.68
CA LEU A 493 10.22 -38.67 16.00
C LEU A 493 11.30 -39.77 15.86
N VAL A 494 12.55 -39.44 15.49
CA VAL A 494 13.67 -40.41 15.46
C VAL A 494 13.87 -41.06 16.81
N LYS A 495 13.97 -40.30 17.90
CA LYS A 495 14.10 -40.85 19.26
C LYS A 495 12.96 -41.77 19.61
N THR A 496 11.75 -41.44 19.22
CA THR A 496 10.56 -42.27 19.43
C THR A 496 10.65 -43.58 18.64
N CYS A 497 11.09 -43.50 17.37
CA CYS A 497 11.29 -44.68 16.53
C CYS A 497 12.39 -45.59 17.09
N GLU A 498 13.54 -45.01 17.47
CA GLU A 498 14.66 -45.74 18.08
C GLU A 498 14.24 -46.48 19.37
N SER A 499 13.49 -45.82 20.25
CA SER A 499 13.00 -46.43 21.50
C SER A 499 12.07 -47.63 21.27
N LYS A 500 11.41 -47.69 20.09
CA LYS A 500 10.49 -48.77 19.69
C LYS A 500 11.13 -49.76 18.71
N GLY A 501 12.41 -49.58 18.37
CA GLY A 501 13.11 -50.44 17.40
C GLY A 501 12.56 -50.33 15.98
N ILE A 502 12.16 -49.12 15.57
CA ILE A 502 11.58 -48.80 14.26
C ILE A 502 12.61 -48.06 13.43
N THR A 503 12.86 -48.57 12.22
CA THR A 503 13.74 -47.88 11.27
C THR A 503 12.96 -46.78 10.55
N LEU A 504 13.53 -45.57 10.50
CA LEU A 504 12.96 -44.42 9.78
C LEU A 504 13.63 -44.28 8.41
N VAL A 505 12.83 -44.22 7.34
CA VAL A 505 13.30 -44.07 5.96
C VAL A 505 12.64 -42.83 5.35
N PHE A 506 13.44 -42.00 4.66
CA PHE A 506 12.95 -40.82 3.97
C PHE A 506 12.92 -41.02 2.45
N SER A 507 11.82 -40.59 1.83
CA SER A 507 11.64 -40.67 0.39
C SER A 507 11.49 -39.26 -0.20
N HIS A 508 12.28 -38.97 -1.24
CA HIS A 508 12.17 -37.76 -2.06
C HIS A 508 12.19 -36.47 -1.23
N VAL A 509 13.26 -36.25 -0.47
CA VAL A 509 13.47 -34.98 0.27
C VAL A 509 13.94 -33.90 -0.71
N ASN A 510 13.22 -32.77 -0.75
CA ASN A 510 13.56 -31.64 -1.62
C ASN A 510 14.86 -30.95 -1.17
N GLU A 511 15.44 -30.10 -2.04
CA GLU A 511 16.75 -29.46 -1.85
C GLU A 511 16.84 -28.64 -0.55
N GLN A 512 15.85 -27.78 -0.26
CA GLN A 512 15.86 -26.93 0.93
C GLN A 512 15.72 -27.73 2.23
N PRO A 513 14.74 -28.65 2.39
CA PRO A 513 14.69 -29.57 3.54
C PRO A 513 15.96 -30.40 3.72
N MET A 514 16.52 -30.96 2.63
CA MET A 514 17.75 -31.75 2.69
C MET A 514 18.91 -30.92 3.23
N HIS A 515 19.10 -29.69 2.73
CA HIS A 515 20.17 -28.80 3.21
C HIS A 515 20.04 -28.50 4.71
N VAL A 516 18.81 -28.31 5.22
CA VAL A 516 18.57 -28.08 6.66
C VAL A 516 18.90 -29.33 7.46
N MET A 517 18.49 -30.52 6.98
CA MET A 517 18.75 -31.81 7.63
C MET A 517 20.26 -32.11 7.68
N GLU A 518 21.00 -31.90 6.59
CA GLU A 518 22.46 -32.06 6.55
C GLU A 518 23.16 -31.12 7.54
N LYS A 519 22.77 -29.83 7.54
CA LYS A 519 23.35 -28.83 8.44
C LYS A 519 23.08 -29.13 9.92
N ALA A 520 21.94 -29.77 10.21
CA ALA A 520 21.55 -30.19 11.57
C ALA A 520 22.20 -31.53 12.00
N GLY A 521 23.00 -32.19 11.15
CA GLY A 521 23.56 -33.52 11.41
C GLY A 521 22.50 -34.64 11.45
N PHE A 522 21.31 -34.36 10.90
CA PHE A 522 20.18 -35.30 10.96
C PHE A 522 20.35 -36.46 9.98
N VAL A 523 21.01 -36.22 8.85
CA VAL A 523 21.29 -37.29 7.86
C VAL A 523 22.26 -38.31 8.41
N GLU A 524 23.23 -37.88 9.20
CA GLU A 524 24.15 -38.80 9.91
C GLU A 524 23.45 -39.55 11.04
N LEU A 525 22.53 -38.89 11.76
CA LEU A 525 21.75 -39.52 12.85
C LEU A 525 20.86 -40.66 12.33
N VAL A 526 20.16 -40.46 11.22
CA VAL A 526 19.23 -41.45 10.64
C VAL A 526 19.96 -42.50 9.81
N GLY A 527 21.14 -42.15 9.28
CA GLY A 527 21.91 -42.95 8.33
C GLY A 527 21.60 -42.60 6.87
N LYS A 528 22.67 -42.30 6.10
CA LYS A 528 22.56 -41.85 4.70
C LYS A 528 21.82 -42.85 3.80
N GLU A 529 21.95 -44.14 4.09
CA GLU A 529 21.29 -45.25 3.39
C GLU A 529 19.77 -45.20 3.51
N ASN A 530 19.23 -44.48 4.48
CA ASN A 530 17.80 -44.34 4.72
C ASN A 530 17.19 -43.12 4.01
N PHE A 531 17.97 -42.34 3.27
CA PHE A 531 17.50 -41.24 2.42
C PHE A 531 17.45 -41.68 0.96
N GLN A 532 16.27 -41.90 0.43
CA GLN A 532 16.05 -42.47 -0.89
C GLN A 532 15.47 -41.42 -1.87
N SER A 533 15.88 -41.53 -3.13
CA SER A 533 15.51 -40.54 -4.17
C SER A 533 14.04 -40.62 -4.59
N ASN A 534 13.37 -41.73 -4.38
CA ASN A 534 11.98 -41.96 -4.76
C ASN A 534 11.32 -43.00 -3.86
N ILE A 535 9.99 -43.09 -3.96
CA ILE A 535 9.20 -44.01 -3.10
C ILE A 535 9.53 -45.49 -3.33
N SER A 536 9.75 -45.89 -4.57
CA SER A 536 10.08 -47.30 -4.87
C SER A 536 11.40 -47.74 -4.24
N ALA A 537 12.42 -46.89 -4.26
CA ALA A 537 13.69 -47.16 -3.59
C ALA A 537 13.54 -47.17 -2.06
N ALA A 538 12.70 -46.27 -1.50
CA ALA A 538 12.43 -46.20 -0.08
C ALA A 538 11.66 -47.44 0.42
N LEU A 539 10.72 -47.96 -0.36
CA LEU A 539 10.00 -49.18 -0.04
C LEU A 539 10.90 -50.43 -0.09
N LYS A 540 11.76 -50.51 -1.13
CA LYS A 540 12.77 -51.58 -1.19
C LYS A 540 13.69 -51.55 0.03
N ARG A 541 14.16 -50.34 0.42
CA ARG A 541 14.96 -50.21 1.65
C ARG A 541 14.18 -50.59 2.90
N ALA A 542 12.89 -50.25 2.97
CA ALA A 542 12.01 -50.64 4.07
C ALA A 542 11.85 -52.19 4.18
N GLU A 543 11.77 -52.91 3.05
CA GLU A 543 11.73 -54.37 3.01
C GLU A 543 13.05 -55.00 3.44
N GLU A 544 14.21 -54.38 3.19
CA GLU A 544 15.53 -54.84 3.61
C GLU A 544 15.76 -54.78 5.14
N VAL A 545 15.06 -53.89 5.85
CA VAL A 545 15.24 -53.63 7.29
C VAL A 545 14.20 -54.31 8.20
N ILE A 546 13.19 -54.97 7.63
CA ILE A 546 12.20 -55.73 8.38
C ILE A 546 12.69 -57.14 8.57
#